data_fed5a49e4b744ffae74b09fba25675d3
#
_entry.id   fed5a49e4b744ffae74b09fba25675d3
#
_cell.length_a   1.000
_cell.length_b   1.000
_cell.length_c   1.000
_cell.angle_alpha   90.00
_cell.angle_beta   90.00
_cell.angle_gamma   90.00
#
_symmetry.space_group_name_H-M   'P 1'
#
loop_
_entity.id
_entity.type
_entity.pdbx_description
1 polymer ?
#
loop_
_entity_poly.entity_id
_entity_poly.type
_entity_poly.pdbx_seq_one_letter_code
_entity_poly.pdbx_strand_id
1 'polypeptide(L)'
;MPNDHFAMFQPRFISLQRDLARKLGRPILQKSDALALEAAIFKFTGKLVSYNTIRRFFGLAPGGEPRESILDIYAEYLGYPNYESYNISQERHTFYTDWQFTATKSSWTQAERDDLVTRAIEEDRVAQSMILFIFQRLYATEPFEAWIPWLKSPGWHENADSFGLRMFYTNTFADLIRKRVRNETEARELLQHDVIVEWVVHFFVDYSTLMDGYFRHTSKVLYKRDGTSIFTSGIQSVYYIWNNQWERAIPFLQEVLSVGYDPDSYPVLNSRYFASRVYLEKYQDGTLSSTSLVQIQGAFSQEQSNMHFLLALELFPTMALCGFAQEILDLAQFNTGFNTEVIHWSASLDLDLMRLALMNAHALLGNYQAFSELEQQVSPSKWYASYKRYQEALYSLAERRIGRSELRFADSLAYYPGIAALT
;
A
#
# COMPACT_ATOMS: atom_id res chain seq x y z
N MET A 1 30.37 -4.03 47.17
CA MET A 1 29.45 -3.72 46.06
C MET A 1 30.30 -3.45 44.84
N PRO A 2 30.28 -4.27 43.81
CA PRO A 2 30.96 -4.00 42.56
C PRO A 2 30.19 -2.95 41.78
N ASN A 3 30.87 -1.90 41.33
CA ASN A 3 30.32 -0.86 40.47
C ASN A 3 29.99 -1.44 39.10
N ASP A 4 28.70 -1.56 38.81
CA ASP A 4 28.18 -1.81 37.47
C ASP A 4 28.30 -0.54 36.60
N HIS A 5 29.51 -0.22 36.16
CA HIS A 5 29.75 0.67 35.06
C HIS A 5 29.82 -0.15 33.76
N PHE A 6 28.71 -0.76 33.32
CA PHE A 6 28.58 -1.13 31.94
C PHE A 6 28.51 0.16 31.13
N ALA A 7 29.60 0.44 30.41
CA ALA A 7 29.70 1.50 29.45
C ALA A 7 28.50 1.34 28.48
N MET A 8 27.69 2.41 28.34
CA MET A 8 26.64 2.44 27.33
C MET A 8 27.28 2.36 25.95
N PHE A 9 27.35 1.14 25.41
CA PHE A 9 27.61 0.95 24.00
C PHE A 9 26.48 1.67 23.23
N GLN A 10 26.84 2.58 22.33
CA GLN A 10 25.87 3.18 21.44
C GLN A 10 25.53 2.13 20.36
N PRO A 11 24.31 1.57 20.35
CA PRO A 11 23.95 0.46 19.43
C PRO A 11 24.25 0.78 17.98
N ARG A 12 24.11 2.05 17.59
CA ARG A 12 24.32 2.58 16.25
C ARG A 12 25.69 2.34 15.64
N PHE A 13 26.75 2.18 16.46
CA PHE A 13 28.14 2.08 15.98
C PHE A 13 28.81 0.73 16.25
N ILE A 14 28.07 -0.26 16.75
CA ILE A 14 28.62 -1.58 17.11
C ILE A 14 29.34 -2.25 15.92
N SER A 15 28.77 -2.19 14.72
CA SER A 15 29.38 -2.77 13.52
C SER A 15 30.70 -2.11 13.18
N LEU A 16 30.76 -0.77 13.22
CA LEU A 16 31.95 0.00 12.94
C LEU A 16 33.06 -0.30 13.97
N GLN A 17 32.70 -0.33 15.26
CA GLN A 17 33.63 -0.68 16.36
C GLN A 17 34.22 -2.08 16.17
N ARG A 18 33.38 -3.06 15.84
CA ARG A 18 33.80 -4.44 15.60
C ARG A 18 34.77 -4.56 14.41
N ASP A 19 34.48 -3.85 13.32
CA ASP A 19 35.29 -3.92 12.10
C ASP A 19 36.64 -3.19 12.29
N LEU A 20 36.68 -2.09 13.05
CA LEU A 20 37.90 -1.43 13.45
C LEU A 20 38.81 -2.36 14.32
N ALA A 21 38.21 -3.02 15.31
CA ALA A 21 38.92 -4.00 16.15
C ALA A 21 39.44 -5.19 15.32
N ARG A 22 38.63 -5.69 14.39
CA ARG A 22 39.02 -6.78 13.48
C ARG A 22 40.19 -6.38 12.57
N LYS A 23 40.15 -5.18 11.98
CA LYS A 23 41.26 -4.71 11.13
C LYS A 23 42.52 -4.44 11.92
N LEU A 24 42.41 -4.01 13.18
CA LEU A 24 43.56 -3.88 14.10
C LEU A 24 44.11 -5.25 14.55
N GLY A 25 43.32 -6.33 14.41
CA GLY A 25 43.68 -7.69 14.82
C GLY A 25 43.52 -7.99 16.32
N ARG A 26 42.87 -7.07 17.09
CA ARG A 26 42.61 -7.24 18.53
C ARG A 26 41.47 -6.38 19.03
N PRO A 27 40.78 -6.75 20.12
CA PRO A 27 39.77 -5.94 20.72
C PRO A 27 40.33 -4.64 21.32
N ILE A 28 39.49 -3.59 21.38
CA ILE A 28 39.81 -2.27 21.95
C ILE A 28 39.19 -2.19 23.35
N LEU A 29 39.96 -2.59 24.39
CA LEU A 29 39.45 -2.70 25.76
C LEU A 29 40.14 -1.75 26.74
N GLN A 30 41.28 -1.17 26.37
CA GLN A 30 42.08 -0.34 27.25
C GLN A 30 42.81 0.78 26.51
N LYS A 31 43.47 1.69 27.24
CA LYS A 31 44.20 2.84 26.67
C LYS A 31 45.25 2.43 25.63
N SER A 32 46.02 1.39 25.90
CA SER A 32 47.06 0.89 24.96
C SER A 32 46.48 0.44 23.61
N ASP A 33 45.26 -0.08 23.59
CA ASP A 33 44.61 -0.52 22.34
C ASP A 33 44.13 0.71 21.56
N ALA A 34 43.62 1.72 22.26
CA ALA A 34 43.25 3.00 21.64
C ALA A 34 44.45 3.72 21.01
N LEU A 35 45.62 3.70 21.68
CA LEU A 35 46.88 4.24 21.13
C LEU A 35 47.35 3.45 19.90
N ALA A 36 47.20 2.13 19.92
CA ALA A 36 47.54 1.32 18.77
C ALA A 36 46.62 1.58 17.57
N LEU A 37 45.33 1.78 17.81
CA LEU A 37 44.41 2.13 16.74
C LEU A 37 44.65 3.55 16.21
N GLU A 38 44.96 4.53 17.07
CA GLU A 38 45.43 5.86 16.65
C GLU A 38 46.61 5.78 15.67
N ALA A 39 47.64 5.06 16.06
CA ALA A 39 48.83 4.87 15.24
C ALA A 39 48.52 4.16 13.91
N ALA A 40 47.66 3.14 13.92
CA ALA A 40 47.25 2.41 12.73
C ALA A 40 46.42 3.28 11.78
N ILE A 41 45.48 4.04 12.29
CA ILE A 41 44.66 5.00 11.50
C ILE A 41 45.58 6.04 10.87
N PHE A 42 46.47 6.68 11.66
CA PHE A 42 47.39 7.69 11.14
C PHE A 42 48.32 7.11 10.03
N LYS A 43 48.86 5.91 10.26
CA LYS A 43 49.72 5.24 9.27
C LYS A 43 49.01 4.96 7.96
N PHE A 44 47.71 4.64 8.01
CA PHE A 44 46.93 4.26 6.83
C PHE A 44 46.33 5.45 6.11
N THR A 45 45.73 6.41 6.84
CA THR A 45 44.96 7.53 6.28
C THR A 45 45.72 8.85 6.23
N GLY A 46 46.85 8.97 6.96
CA GLY A 46 47.53 10.24 7.21
C GLY A 46 46.80 11.22 8.13
N LYS A 47 45.62 10.82 8.65
CA LYS A 47 44.75 11.67 9.48
C LYS A 47 44.85 11.26 10.94
N LEU A 48 44.89 12.24 11.83
CA LEU A 48 45.01 11.99 13.27
C LEU A 48 43.63 11.93 13.92
N VAL A 49 43.31 10.81 14.55
CA VAL A 49 42.18 10.67 15.49
C VAL A 49 42.78 10.38 16.86
N SER A 50 42.64 11.33 17.80
CA SER A 50 43.30 11.18 19.12
C SER A 50 42.79 9.93 19.85
N TYR A 51 43.69 9.29 20.61
CA TYR A 51 43.36 8.13 21.43
C TYR A 51 42.21 8.42 22.42
N ASN A 52 42.04 9.66 22.87
CA ASN A 52 40.92 10.05 23.72
C ASN A 52 39.59 10.03 22.96
N THR A 53 39.58 10.41 21.68
CA THR A 53 38.40 10.30 20.81
C THR A 53 38.04 8.82 20.59
N ILE A 54 39.07 7.99 20.34
CA ILE A 54 38.89 6.54 20.18
C ILE A 54 38.35 5.92 21.49
N ARG A 55 38.90 6.28 22.65
CA ARG A 55 38.38 5.78 23.93
C ARG A 55 36.92 6.13 24.17
N ARG A 56 36.50 7.36 23.82
CA ARG A 56 35.10 7.77 23.92
C ARG A 56 34.22 6.98 22.96
N PHE A 57 34.67 6.79 21.74
CA PHE A 57 33.94 6.02 20.72
C PHE A 57 33.73 4.56 21.14
N PHE A 58 34.73 3.94 21.79
CA PHE A 58 34.62 2.58 22.31
C PHE A 58 34.02 2.48 23.74
N GLY A 59 33.49 3.55 24.28
CA GLY A 59 32.91 3.56 25.63
C GLY A 59 33.92 3.42 26.80
N LEU A 60 35.21 3.58 26.52
CA LEU A 60 36.28 3.49 27.51
C LEU A 60 36.49 4.82 28.27
N ALA A 61 35.78 5.88 27.93
CA ALA A 61 35.76 7.16 28.56
C ALA A 61 34.41 7.85 28.31
N PRO A 62 33.92 8.72 29.23
CA PRO A 62 32.71 9.49 28.99
C PRO A 62 32.84 10.36 27.72
N GLY A 63 31.79 10.42 26.90
CA GLY A 63 31.77 11.24 25.69
C GLY A 63 30.40 11.25 25.02
N GLY A 64 30.21 12.20 24.11
CA GLY A 64 29.03 12.27 23.25
C GLY A 64 29.22 11.52 21.92
N GLU A 65 28.27 11.68 21.01
CA GLU A 65 28.35 11.10 19.66
C GLU A 65 29.59 11.60 18.91
N PRO A 66 30.23 10.72 18.12
CA PRO A 66 31.37 11.11 17.29
C PRO A 66 30.90 12.06 16.19
N ARG A 67 31.75 13.01 15.85
CA ARG A 67 31.49 13.90 14.68
C ARG A 67 31.57 13.09 13.40
N GLU A 68 30.82 13.47 12.38
CA GLU A 68 30.79 12.82 11.08
C GLU A 68 32.19 12.69 10.46
N SER A 69 33.02 13.74 10.55
CA SER A 69 34.39 13.73 10.08
C SER A 69 35.29 12.66 10.76
N ILE A 70 34.99 12.25 11.99
CA ILE A 70 35.69 11.16 12.66
C ILE A 70 35.20 9.80 12.15
N LEU A 71 33.88 9.68 11.90
CA LEU A 71 33.29 8.48 11.28
C LEU A 71 33.85 8.25 9.87
N ASP A 72 34.05 9.31 9.10
CA ASP A 72 34.67 9.24 7.77
C ASP A 72 36.11 8.72 7.85
N ILE A 73 36.91 9.19 8.83
CA ILE A 73 38.29 8.69 9.00
C ILE A 73 38.30 7.21 9.39
N TYR A 74 37.36 6.77 10.23
CA TYR A 74 37.21 5.35 10.56
C TYR A 74 36.85 4.50 9.34
N ALA A 75 35.91 5.00 8.54
CA ALA A 75 35.50 4.35 7.30
C ALA A 75 36.68 4.28 6.29
N GLU A 76 37.42 5.37 6.12
CA GLU A 76 38.61 5.42 5.27
C GLU A 76 39.69 4.42 5.75
N TYR A 77 39.90 4.34 7.06
CA TYR A 77 40.82 3.30 7.60
C TYR A 77 40.33 1.88 7.25
N LEU A 78 39.02 1.63 7.22
CA LEU A 78 38.46 0.35 6.79
C LEU A 78 38.52 0.12 5.28
N GLY A 79 38.78 1.15 4.47
CA GLY A 79 38.92 1.07 3.02
C GLY A 79 37.69 1.60 2.26
N TYR A 80 36.83 2.35 2.91
CA TYR A 80 35.67 3.00 2.31
C TYR A 80 35.93 4.50 2.09
N PRO A 81 35.36 5.14 1.05
CA PRO A 81 35.55 6.57 0.79
C PRO A 81 35.08 7.49 1.95
N ASN A 82 34.00 7.14 2.62
CA ASN A 82 33.38 7.86 3.74
C ASN A 82 32.48 6.92 4.55
N TYR A 83 31.90 7.43 5.65
CA TYR A 83 31.02 6.66 6.53
C TYR A 83 29.70 6.24 5.87
N GLU A 84 29.15 7.05 4.99
CA GLU A 84 27.95 6.70 4.22
C GLU A 84 28.22 5.48 3.33
N SER A 85 29.34 5.45 2.61
CA SER A 85 29.74 4.31 1.79
C SER A 85 29.97 3.03 2.62
N TYR A 86 30.51 3.17 3.84
CA TYR A 86 30.62 2.05 4.78
C TYR A 86 29.23 1.53 5.17
N ASN A 87 28.30 2.39 5.55
CA ASN A 87 26.92 2.00 5.93
C ASN A 87 26.21 1.29 4.78
N ILE A 88 26.26 1.84 3.57
CA ILE A 88 25.69 1.20 2.37
C ILE A 88 26.30 -0.20 2.14
N SER A 89 27.58 -0.36 2.38
CA SER A 89 28.25 -1.67 2.26
C SER A 89 27.79 -2.65 3.33
N GLN A 90 27.61 -2.20 4.57
CA GLN A 90 27.10 -3.04 5.67
C GLN A 90 25.65 -3.46 5.41
N GLU A 91 24.80 -2.55 4.97
CA GLU A 91 23.42 -2.86 4.59
C GLU A 91 23.37 -3.91 3.48
N ARG A 92 24.20 -3.77 2.43
CA ARG A 92 24.30 -4.77 1.34
C ARG A 92 24.78 -6.12 1.86
N HIS A 93 25.79 -6.14 2.71
CA HIS A 93 26.33 -7.41 3.23
C HIS A 93 25.29 -8.13 4.10
N THR A 94 24.61 -7.41 4.98
CA THR A 94 23.52 -7.95 5.80
C THR A 94 22.38 -8.44 4.90
N PHE A 95 21.99 -7.65 3.89
CA PHE A 95 21.00 -8.04 2.91
C PHE A 95 21.31 -9.38 2.24
N TYR A 96 22.51 -9.55 1.70
CA TYR A 96 22.88 -10.80 1.02
C TYR A 96 22.92 -11.99 1.97
N THR A 97 23.42 -11.82 3.19
CA THR A 97 23.50 -12.89 4.18
C THR A 97 22.11 -13.33 4.62
N ASP A 98 21.24 -12.36 4.95
CA ASP A 98 19.86 -12.61 5.36
C ASP A 98 19.05 -13.19 4.20
N TRP A 99 19.29 -12.70 2.97
CA TRP A 99 18.63 -13.21 1.77
C TRP A 99 19.01 -14.66 1.48
N GLN A 100 20.29 -15.02 1.56
CA GLN A 100 20.75 -16.41 1.41
C GLN A 100 20.14 -17.31 2.48
N PHE A 101 20.13 -16.87 3.73
CA PHE A 101 19.50 -17.59 4.82
C PHE A 101 18.00 -17.82 4.55
N THR A 102 17.28 -16.77 4.17
CA THR A 102 15.85 -16.83 3.86
C THR A 102 15.57 -17.74 2.66
N ALA A 103 16.39 -17.66 1.61
CA ALA A 103 16.22 -18.46 0.40
C ALA A 103 16.42 -19.97 0.65
N THR A 104 17.28 -20.34 1.61
CA THR A 104 17.60 -21.73 1.93
C THR A 104 16.76 -22.31 3.06
N LYS A 105 16.09 -21.46 3.86
CA LYS A 105 15.32 -21.91 5.01
C LYS A 105 14.02 -22.60 4.59
N SER A 106 13.83 -23.84 5.04
CA SER A 106 12.66 -24.65 4.71
C SER A 106 11.48 -24.48 5.68
N SER A 107 11.75 -24.04 6.91
CA SER A 107 10.73 -23.86 7.94
C SER A 107 11.03 -22.64 8.83
N TRP A 108 9.98 -22.03 9.36
CA TRP A 108 10.04 -20.86 10.25
C TRP A 108 9.29 -21.13 11.52
N THR A 109 9.93 -20.91 12.66
CA THR A 109 9.23 -20.90 13.96
C THR A 109 8.34 -19.66 14.07
N GLN A 110 7.39 -19.68 15.01
CA GLN A 110 6.56 -18.50 15.27
C GLN A 110 7.41 -17.29 15.68
N ALA A 111 8.34 -17.47 16.62
CA ALA A 111 9.20 -16.39 17.09
C ALA A 111 10.01 -15.72 15.96
N GLU A 112 10.52 -16.50 15.02
CA GLU A 112 11.26 -15.96 13.88
C GLU A 112 10.37 -15.20 12.89
N ARG A 113 9.12 -15.64 12.69
CA ARG A 113 8.14 -14.92 11.89
C ARG A 113 7.78 -13.59 12.55
N ASP A 114 7.49 -13.63 13.84
CA ASP A 114 7.09 -12.45 14.60
C ASP A 114 8.22 -11.42 14.67
N ASP A 115 9.47 -11.85 14.87
CA ASP A 115 10.64 -10.99 14.81
C ASP A 115 10.79 -10.32 13.44
N LEU A 116 10.69 -11.10 12.35
CA LEU A 116 10.82 -10.57 11.00
C LEU A 116 9.69 -9.58 10.65
N VAL A 117 8.47 -9.85 11.08
CA VAL A 117 7.32 -8.96 10.90
C VAL A 117 7.52 -7.67 11.69
N THR A 118 7.94 -7.75 12.96
CA THR A 118 8.23 -6.57 13.79
C THR A 118 9.29 -5.69 13.15
N ARG A 119 10.41 -6.26 12.71
CA ARG A 119 11.46 -5.53 12.01
C ARG A 119 10.97 -4.87 10.72
N ALA A 120 10.12 -5.53 9.95
CA ALA A 120 9.57 -4.95 8.72
C ALA A 120 8.66 -3.74 9.02
N ILE A 121 7.90 -3.77 10.11
CA ILE A 121 7.05 -2.67 10.56
C ILE A 121 7.91 -1.50 11.06
N GLU A 122 9.05 -1.76 11.69
CA GLU A 122 10.05 -0.78 12.12
C GLU A 122 10.90 -0.22 10.96
N GLU A 123 10.40 -0.33 9.72
CA GLU A 123 11.04 0.19 8.50
C GLU A 123 12.37 -0.49 8.10
N ASP A 124 12.68 -1.68 8.63
CA ASP A 124 13.79 -2.49 8.13
C ASP A 124 13.49 -2.97 6.69
N ARG A 125 14.06 -2.29 5.71
CA ARG A 125 13.87 -2.60 4.28
C ARG A 125 14.33 -4.01 3.90
N VAL A 126 15.31 -4.55 4.62
CA VAL A 126 15.76 -5.93 4.42
C VAL A 126 14.67 -6.89 4.85
N ALA A 127 14.11 -6.71 6.04
CA ALA A 127 12.99 -7.52 6.53
C ALA A 127 11.76 -7.42 5.62
N GLN A 128 11.43 -6.22 5.14
CA GLN A 128 10.35 -6.02 4.17
C GLN A 128 10.57 -6.82 2.88
N SER A 129 11.78 -6.76 2.32
CA SER A 129 12.13 -7.51 1.11
C SER A 129 12.12 -9.02 1.33
N MET A 130 12.55 -9.47 2.51
CA MET A 130 12.52 -10.89 2.89
C MET A 130 11.09 -11.42 3.00
N ILE A 131 10.18 -10.69 3.62
CA ILE A 131 8.75 -11.05 3.70
C ILE A 131 8.15 -11.16 2.30
N LEU A 132 8.41 -10.19 1.43
CA LEU A 132 7.94 -10.23 0.05
C LEU A 132 8.42 -11.48 -0.68
N PHE A 133 9.70 -11.82 -0.54
CA PHE A 133 10.29 -13.02 -1.13
C PHE A 133 9.67 -14.31 -0.56
N ILE A 134 9.48 -14.38 0.76
CA ILE A 134 8.82 -15.51 1.42
C ILE A 134 7.41 -15.70 0.88
N PHE A 135 6.64 -14.63 0.77
CA PHE A 135 5.30 -14.69 0.23
C PHE A 135 5.28 -15.16 -1.22
N GLN A 136 6.16 -14.65 -2.07
CA GLN A 136 6.28 -15.11 -3.45
C GLN A 136 6.66 -16.60 -3.55
N ARG A 137 7.54 -17.07 -2.68
CA ARG A 137 7.94 -18.48 -2.61
C ARG A 137 6.79 -19.37 -2.13
N LEU A 138 6.15 -19.02 -1.01
CA LEU A 138 5.00 -19.76 -0.47
C LEU A 138 3.90 -19.87 -1.53
N TYR A 139 3.64 -18.78 -2.25
CA TYR A 139 2.70 -18.78 -3.35
C TYR A 139 3.05 -19.79 -4.45
N ALA A 140 4.30 -19.85 -4.86
CA ALA A 140 4.73 -20.68 -5.98
C ALA A 140 4.65 -22.18 -5.66
N THR A 141 4.85 -22.57 -4.39
CA THR A 141 5.12 -23.97 -4.01
C THR A 141 4.18 -24.54 -2.96
N GLU A 142 3.53 -23.69 -2.14
CA GLU A 142 2.84 -24.16 -0.94
C GLU A 142 1.32 -23.91 -1.00
N PRO A 143 0.52 -24.71 -0.28
CA PRO A 143 -0.92 -24.47 -0.13
C PRO A 143 -1.20 -23.21 0.69
N PHE A 144 -2.45 -22.74 0.67
CA PHE A 144 -2.84 -21.51 1.39
C PHE A 144 -2.59 -21.57 2.91
N GLU A 145 -2.69 -22.74 3.50
CA GLU A 145 -2.46 -22.97 4.93
C GLU A 145 -1.05 -22.56 5.37
N ALA A 146 -0.07 -22.63 4.50
CA ALA A 146 1.31 -22.20 4.77
C ALA A 146 1.45 -20.69 4.96
N TRP A 147 0.50 -19.89 4.45
CA TRP A 147 0.51 -18.43 4.56
C TRP A 147 -0.09 -17.95 5.89
N ILE A 148 -1.03 -18.71 6.44
CA ILE A 148 -1.80 -18.32 7.62
C ILE A 148 -0.92 -17.94 8.81
N PRO A 149 0.15 -18.68 9.15
CA PRO A 149 1.01 -18.33 10.27
C PRO A 149 1.71 -16.97 10.10
N TRP A 150 1.98 -16.56 8.87
CA TRP A 150 2.58 -15.26 8.56
C TRP A 150 1.57 -14.12 8.71
N LEU A 151 0.34 -14.33 8.23
CA LEU A 151 -0.73 -13.33 8.29
C LEU A 151 -1.27 -13.14 9.72
N LYS A 152 -1.13 -14.16 10.58
CA LYS A 152 -1.55 -14.13 12.00
C LYS A 152 -0.48 -13.58 12.94
N SER A 153 0.69 -13.15 12.45
CA SER A 153 1.71 -12.57 13.32
C SER A 153 1.15 -11.34 14.06
N PRO A 154 1.30 -11.26 15.40
CA PRO A 154 0.73 -10.18 16.21
C PRO A 154 1.16 -8.78 15.75
N GLY A 155 2.40 -8.61 15.30
CA GLY A 155 2.92 -7.32 14.86
C GLY A 155 2.05 -6.62 13.82
N TRP A 156 1.37 -7.38 12.95
CA TRP A 156 0.46 -6.79 11.97
C TRP A 156 -0.80 -6.15 12.56
N HIS A 157 -1.26 -6.63 13.70
CA HIS A 157 -2.54 -6.26 14.30
C HIS A 157 -2.37 -5.26 15.44
N GLU A 158 -1.24 -5.28 16.12
CA GLU A 158 -0.98 -4.48 17.31
C GLU A 158 -0.40 -3.10 17.01
N ASN A 159 0.16 -2.91 15.81
CA ASN A 159 0.81 -1.66 15.42
C ASN A 159 -0.01 -0.92 14.35
N ALA A 160 -0.50 0.29 14.70
CA ALA A 160 -1.24 1.16 13.77
C ALA A 160 -0.39 1.55 12.54
N ASP A 161 0.93 1.68 12.68
CA ASP A 161 1.86 2.03 11.59
C ASP A 161 2.01 0.89 10.58
N SER A 162 1.59 -0.33 10.92
CA SER A 162 1.62 -1.50 10.03
C SER A 162 0.67 -1.37 8.83
N PHE A 163 -0.33 -0.48 8.89
CA PHE A 163 -1.39 -0.39 7.88
C PHE A 163 -0.85 -0.19 6.46
N GLY A 164 0.07 0.75 6.25
CA GLY A 164 0.66 1.02 4.94
C GLY A 164 1.42 -0.19 4.38
N LEU A 165 2.19 -0.86 5.23
CA LEU A 165 2.92 -2.07 4.87
C LEU A 165 1.99 -3.25 4.59
N ARG A 166 0.91 -3.40 5.38
CA ARG A 166 -0.16 -4.39 5.12
C ARG A 166 -0.77 -4.17 3.74
N MET A 167 -1.13 -2.94 3.39
CA MET A 167 -1.68 -2.60 2.08
C MET A 167 -0.72 -2.95 0.94
N PHE A 168 0.57 -2.71 1.11
CA PHE A 168 1.59 -3.12 0.13
C PHE A 168 1.60 -4.65 -0.09
N TYR A 169 1.62 -5.44 0.97
CA TYR A 169 1.59 -6.89 0.87
C TYR A 169 0.23 -7.41 0.39
N THR A 170 -0.88 -6.76 0.76
CA THR A 170 -2.22 -7.09 0.28
C THR A 170 -2.29 -7.07 -1.24
N ASN A 171 -1.72 -6.06 -1.90
CA ASN A 171 -1.68 -6.02 -3.37
C ASN A 171 -0.86 -7.16 -3.96
N THR A 172 0.27 -7.51 -3.32
CA THR A 172 1.06 -8.68 -3.74
C THR A 172 0.25 -9.96 -3.61
N PHE A 173 -0.43 -10.18 -2.49
CA PHE A 173 -1.30 -11.33 -2.29
C PHE A 173 -2.45 -11.38 -3.29
N ALA A 174 -3.07 -10.26 -3.58
CA ALA A 174 -4.15 -10.19 -4.54
C ALA A 174 -3.70 -10.63 -5.94
N ASP A 175 -2.51 -10.22 -6.39
CA ASP A 175 -1.94 -10.69 -7.67
C ASP A 175 -1.65 -12.21 -7.65
N LEU A 176 -1.24 -12.72 -6.50
CA LEU A 176 -1.02 -14.14 -6.29
C LEU A 176 -2.34 -14.92 -6.32
N ILE A 177 -3.39 -14.43 -5.66
CA ILE A 177 -4.73 -15.03 -5.65
C ILE A 177 -5.33 -15.04 -7.06
N ARG A 178 -5.15 -13.96 -7.82
CA ARG A 178 -5.57 -13.86 -9.23
C ARG A 178 -5.09 -15.05 -10.07
N LYS A 179 -3.87 -15.51 -9.84
CA LYS A 179 -3.28 -16.61 -10.61
C LYS A 179 -3.77 -17.99 -10.16
N ARG A 180 -4.25 -18.12 -8.92
CA ARG A 180 -4.65 -19.40 -8.31
C ARG A 180 -6.14 -19.67 -8.34
N VAL A 181 -6.99 -18.66 -8.18
CA VAL A 181 -8.43 -18.83 -8.15
C VAL A 181 -9.00 -18.75 -9.57
N ARG A 182 -9.48 -19.88 -10.09
CA ARG A 182 -10.05 -20.00 -11.44
C ARG A 182 -11.54 -20.28 -11.44
N ASN A 183 -12.10 -20.68 -10.29
CA ASN A 183 -13.49 -21.09 -10.14
C ASN A 183 -13.99 -20.91 -8.69
N GLU A 184 -15.30 -21.14 -8.46
CA GLU A 184 -15.92 -21.00 -7.16
C GLU A 184 -15.40 -22.01 -6.11
N THR A 185 -14.91 -23.18 -6.52
CA THR A 185 -14.38 -24.18 -5.59
C THR A 185 -13.06 -23.70 -4.98
N GLU A 186 -12.13 -23.26 -5.84
CA GLU A 186 -10.86 -22.68 -5.40
C GLU A 186 -11.06 -21.38 -4.58
N ALA A 187 -12.06 -20.56 -4.98
CA ALA A 187 -12.45 -19.40 -4.17
C ALA A 187 -12.97 -19.80 -2.79
N ARG A 188 -13.73 -20.90 -2.68
CA ARG A 188 -14.25 -21.40 -1.41
C ARG A 188 -13.15 -21.93 -0.51
N GLU A 189 -12.19 -22.68 -1.08
CA GLU A 189 -11.01 -23.15 -0.34
C GLU A 189 -10.21 -21.96 0.23
N LEU A 190 -9.98 -20.92 -0.56
CA LEU A 190 -9.32 -19.70 -0.11
C LEU A 190 -10.07 -19.02 1.03
N LEU A 191 -11.38 -18.82 0.85
CA LEU A 191 -12.22 -18.05 1.77
C LEU A 191 -12.63 -18.79 3.04
N GLN A 192 -12.27 -20.07 3.21
CA GLN A 192 -12.44 -20.76 4.51
C GLN A 192 -11.47 -20.22 5.58
N HIS A 193 -10.48 -19.42 5.21
CA HIS A 193 -9.49 -18.84 6.11
C HIS A 193 -9.81 -17.37 6.40
N ASP A 194 -10.36 -17.09 7.58
CA ASP A 194 -10.78 -15.74 7.99
C ASP A 194 -9.67 -14.69 7.82
N VAL A 195 -8.45 -15.03 8.22
CA VAL A 195 -7.30 -14.14 8.10
C VAL A 195 -7.00 -13.71 6.66
N ILE A 196 -7.27 -14.57 5.67
CA ILE A 196 -7.12 -14.19 4.24
C ILE A 196 -8.23 -13.23 3.83
N VAL A 197 -9.44 -13.44 4.33
CA VAL A 197 -10.57 -12.54 4.08
C VAL A 197 -10.30 -11.16 4.65
N GLU A 198 -9.87 -11.08 5.90
CA GLU A 198 -9.53 -9.83 6.58
C GLU A 198 -8.36 -9.09 5.92
N TRP A 199 -7.32 -9.83 5.54
CA TRP A 199 -6.10 -9.24 5.02
C TRP A 199 -6.16 -8.83 3.56
N VAL A 200 -6.84 -9.61 2.75
CA VAL A 200 -6.78 -9.43 1.30
C VAL A 200 -8.12 -8.99 0.75
N VAL A 201 -9.17 -9.74 1.06
CA VAL A 201 -10.44 -9.59 0.34
C VAL A 201 -11.15 -8.30 0.74
N HIS A 202 -11.13 -7.93 2.02
CA HIS A 202 -11.78 -6.69 2.49
C HIS A 202 -11.01 -5.42 2.12
N PHE A 203 -9.71 -5.51 1.87
CA PHE A 203 -8.87 -4.36 1.50
C PHE A 203 -8.56 -4.25 0.01
N PHE A 204 -9.00 -5.23 -0.78
CA PHE A 204 -8.63 -5.29 -2.17
C PHE A 204 -9.82 -5.65 -3.06
N VAL A 205 -10.10 -4.77 -4.02
CA VAL A 205 -11.10 -5.01 -5.05
C VAL A 205 -10.40 -5.10 -6.40
N ASP A 206 -10.67 -6.15 -7.16
CA ASP A 206 -10.18 -6.28 -8.53
C ASP A 206 -11.33 -6.07 -9.52
N TYR A 207 -11.57 -4.82 -9.84
CA TYR A 207 -12.58 -4.44 -10.81
C TYR A 207 -12.27 -4.96 -12.21
N SER A 208 -11.00 -5.13 -12.58
CA SER A 208 -10.59 -5.66 -13.89
C SER A 208 -11.03 -7.11 -14.14
N THR A 209 -11.30 -7.87 -13.08
CA THR A 209 -11.71 -9.28 -13.15
C THR A 209 -13.06 -9.55 -12.50
N LEU A 210 -13.81 -8.48 -12.16
CA LEU A 210 -15.13 -8.60 -11.53
C LEU A 210 -16.17 -9.26 -12.42
N MET A 211 -16.06 -9.11 -13.75
CA MET A 211 -17.09 -9.60 -14.68
C MET A 211 -17.01 -11.10 -14.91
N ASP A 212 -15.81 -11.64 -15.10
CA ASP A 212 -15.58 -13.02 -15.55
C ASP A 212 -14.35 -13.71 -14.95
N GLY A 213 -13.58 -12.99 -14.09
CA GLY A 213 -12.34 -13.50 -13.54
C GLY A 213 -12.44 -14.03 -12.11
N TYR A 214 -11.28 -14.22 -11.48
CA TYR A 214 -11.16 -14.76 -10.13
C TYR A 214 -11.94 -13.93 -9.09
N PHE A 215 -11.96 -12.60 -9.23
CA PHE A 215 -12.64 -11.74 -8.27
C PHE A 215 -14.15 -11.88 -8.33
N ARG A 216 -14.71 -12.25 -9.50
CA ARG A 216 -16.13 -12.63 -9.62
C ARG A 216 -16.45 -13.86 -8.79
N HIS A 217 -15.60 -14.90 -8.86
CA HIS A 217 -15.78 -16.11 -8.07
C HIS A 217 -15.63 -15.82 -6.58
N THR A 218 -14.60 -15.08 -6.21
CA THR A 218 -14.31 -14.67 -4.84
C THR A 218 -15.46 -13.87 -4.23
N SER A 219 -15.93 -12.82 -4.90
CA SER A 219 -17.00 -11.95 -4.39
C SER A 219 -18.33 -12.69 -4.22
N LYS A 220 -18.66 -13.61 -5.14
CA LYS A 220 -19.87 -14.42 -5.05
C LYS A 220 -19.83 -15.41 -3.89
N VAL A 221 -18.70 -16.07 -3.67
CA VAL A 221 -18.51 -17.00 -2.56
C VAL A 221 -18.52 -16.24 -1.22
N LEU A 222 -17.85 -15.07 -1.17
CA LEU A 222 -17.81 -14.23 0.01
C LEU A 222 -19.21 -13.76 0.43
N TYR A 223 -20.02 -13.29 -0.52
CA TYR A 223 -21.40 -12.91 -0.22
C TYR A 223 -22.24 -14.08 0.34
N LYS A 224 -22.05 -15.30 -0.20
CA LYS A 224 -22.73 -16.50 0.32
C LYS A 224 -22.26 -16.89 1.74
N ARG A 225 -21.00 -16.59 2.06
CA ARG A 225 -20.40 -16.90 3.36
C ARG A 225 -20.80 -15.88 4.44
N ASP A 226 -20.60 -14.61 4.15
CA ASP A 226 -20.69 -13.52 5.13
C ASP A 226 -22.04 -12.81 5.12
N GLY A 227 -22.84 -13.03 4.06
CA GLY A 227 -24.15 -12.39 3.91
C GLY A 227 -24.06 -10.90 3.57
N THR A 228 -25.05 -10.15 4.06
CA THR A 228 -25.22 -8.72 3.81
C THR A 228 -24.17 -7.89 4.54
N SER A 229 -23.45 -7.07 3.79
CA SER A 229 -22.56 -6.02 4.32
C SER A 229 -22.37 -4.93 3.26
N ILE A 230 -21.85 -3.77 3.66
CA ILE A 230 -21.48 -2.71 2.70
C ILE A 230 -20.48 -3.24 1.67
N PHE A 231 -19.53 -4.10 2.11
CA PHE A 231 -18.54 -4.67 1.21
C PHE A 231 -19.17 -5.69 0.25
N THR A 232 -19.77 -6.75 0.77
CA THR A 232 -20.23 -7.89 -0.04
C THR A 232 -21.39 -7.52 -0.94
N SER A 233 -22.41 -6.86 -0.41
CA SER A 233 -23.59 -6.43 -1.19
C SER A 233 -23.22 -5.32 -2.18
N GLY A 234 -22.33 -4.40 -1.79
CA GLY A 234 -21.84 -3.34 -2.68
C GLY A 234 -21.14 -3.91 -3.93
N ILE A 235 -20.26 -4.89 -3.76
CA ILE A 235 -19.59 -5.55 -4.91
C ILE A 235 -20.60 -6.30 -5.79
N GLN A 236 -21.60 -6.98 -5.21
CA GLN A 236 -22.63 -7.64 -6.03
C GLN A 236 -23.46 -6.61 -6.80
N SER A 237 -23.84 -5.49 -6.21
CA SER A 237 -24.57 -4.43 -6.91
C SER A 237 -23.79 -3.88 -8.10
N VAL A 238 -22.50 -3.56 -7.91
CA VAL A 238 -21.60 -3.09 -8.98
C VAL A 238 -21.51 -4.12 -10.12
N TYR A 239 -21.35 -5.39 -9.78
CA TYR A 239 -21.33 -6.46 -10.80
C TYR A 239 -22.58 -6.44 -11.68
N TYR A 240 -23.78 -6.37 -11.07
CA TYR A 240 -25.02 -6.38 -11.85
C TYR A 240 -25.23 -5.08 -12.64
N ILE A 241 -24.89 -3.91 -12.08
CA ILE A 241 -24.97 -2.63 -12.79
C ILE A 241 -24.05 -2.64 -14.02
N TRP A 242 -22.80 -3.08 -13.88
CA TRP A 242 -21.84 -3.10 -14.97
C TRP A 242 -22.15 -4.18 -16.04
N ASN A 243 -23.02 -5.15 -15.71
CA ASN A 243 -23.65 -6.08 -16.66
C ASN A 243 -24.96 -5.55 -17.27
N ASN A 244 -25.30 -4.28 -17.03
CA ASN A 244 -26.58 -3.69 -17.46
C ASN A 244 -27.82 -4.42 -16.91
N GLN A 245 -27.75 -4.95 -15.68
CA GLN A 245 -28.79 -5.72 -15.01
C GLN A 245 -29.29 -4.98 -13.76
N TRP A 246 -29.77 -3.75 -13.93
CA TRP A 246 -30.15 -2.85 -12.86
C TRP A 246 -31.16 -3.44 -11.88
N GLU A 247 -32.21 -4.09 -12.40
CA GLU A 247 -33.24 -4.71 -11.54
C GLU A 247 -32.64 -5.74 -10.57
N ARG A 248 -31.60 -6.45 -10.99
CA ARG A 248 -30.89 -7.43 -10.15
C ARG A 248 -29.94 -6.76 -9.15
N ALA A 249 -29.53 -5.54 -9.41
CA ALA A 249 -28.67 -4.77 -8.49
C ALA A 249 -29.46 -4.17 -7.33
N ILE A 250 -30.74 -3.79 -7.53
CA ILE A 250 -31.57 -3.08 -6.54
C ILE A 250 -31.58 -3.75 -5.16
N PRO A 251 -31.84 -5.06 -5.03
CA PRO A 251 -31.83 -5.71 -3.72
C PRO A 251 -30.49 -5.52 -2.97
N PHE A 252 -29.37 -5.63 -3.67
CA PHE A 252 -28.04 -5.44 -3.08
C PHE A 252 -27.77 -4.00 -2.69
N LEU A 253 -28.23 -3.02 -3.48
CA LEU A 253 -28.15 -1.60 -3.13
C LEU A 253 -28.96 -1.31 -1.86
N GLN A 254 -30.17 -1.88 -1.76
CA GLN A 254 -31.02 -1.76 -0.57
C GLN A 254 -30.38 -2.41 0.66
N GLU A 255 -29.74 -3.58 0.50
CA GLU A 255 -28.98 -4.22 1.56
C GLU A 255 -27.87 -3.31 2.08
N VAL A 256 -27.04 -2.71 1.19
CA VAL A 256 -26.00 -1.75 1.58
C VAL A 256 -26.59 -0.60 2.39
N LEU A 257 -27.70 -0.01 1.93
CA LEU A 257 -28.33 1.12 2.59
C LEU A 257 -28.98 0.73 3.93
N SER A 258 -29.42 -0.53 4.07
CA SER A 258 -30.00 -1.03 5.33
C SER A 258 -28.95 -1.19 6.45
N VAL A 259 -27.67 -1.38 6.10
CA VAL A 259 -26.56 -1.39 7.08
C VAL A 259 -26.39 -0.01 7.70
N GLY A 260 -26.61 1.05 6.93
CA GLY A 260 -26.48 2.44 7.37
C GLY A 260 -25.09 3.02 7.18
N TYR A 261 -25.02 4.35 7.24
CA TYR A 261 -23.77 5.09 7.26
C TYR A 261 -23.16 5.05 8.66
N ASP A 262 -21.88 4.72 8.75
CA ASP A 262 -21.11 4.72 9.99
C ASP A 262 -19.85 5.60 9.79
N PRO A 263 -19.80 6.79 10.44
CA PRO A 263 -18.67 7.71 10.29
C PRO A 263 -17.36 7.11 10.83
N ASP A 264 -17.41 6.15 11.75
CA ASP A 264 -16.24 5.50 12.32
C ASP A 264 -15.75 4.33 11.45
N SER A 265 -16.49 4.00 10.39
CA SER A 265 -16.11 2.95 9.45
C SER A 265 -14.97 3.41 8.53
N TYR A 266 -14.26 2.44 7.96
CA TYR A 266 -13.18 2.73 7.02
C TYR A 266 -13.68 3.55 5.81
N PRO A 267 -13.04 4.68 5.43
CA PRO A 267 -13.57 5.63 4.45
C PRO A 267 -13.94 5.03 3.09
N VAL A 268 -13.26 3.96 2.64
CA VAL A 268 -13.63 3.28 1.39
C VAL A 268 -14.99 2.57 1.51
N LEU A 269 -15.35 2.04 2.68
CA LEU A 269 -16.68 1.46 2.89
C LEU A 269 -17.75 2.56 2.87
N ASN A 270 -17.46 3.71 3.45
CA ASN A 270 -18.33 4.89 3.36
C ASN A 270 -18.47 5.39 1.91
N SER A 271 -17.36 5.38 1.15
CA SER A 271 -17.41 5.66 -0.29
C SER A 271 -18.38 4.72 -1.01
N ARG A 272 -18.31 3.42 -0.73
CA ARG A 272 -19.20 2.41 -1.32
C ARG A 272 -20.66 2.56 -0.88
N TYR A 273 -20.89 2.93 0.38
CA TYR A 273 -22.24 3.24 0.87
C TYR A 273 -22.86 4.39 0.07
N PHE A 274 -22.16 5.51 -0.09
CA PHE A 274 -22.65 6.64 -0.87
C PHE A 274 -22.74 6.33 -2.36
N ALA A 275 -21.80 5.58 -2.94
CA ALA A 275 -21.87 5.11 -4.31
C ALA A 275 -23.13 4.25 -4.55
N SER A 276 -23.46 3.37 -3.61
CA SER A 276 -24.70 2.56 -3.68
C SER A 276 -25.97 3.41 -3.65
N ARG A 277 -25.98 4.46 -2.84
CA ARG A 277 -27.08 5.44 -2.80
C ARG A 277 -27.21 6.19 -4.12
N VAL A 278 -26.08 6.67 -4.67
CA VAL A 278 -26.04 7.34 -5.98
C VAL A 278 -26.60 6.46 -7.09
N TYR A 279 -26.22 5.18 -7.14
CA TYR A 279 -26.77 4.24 -8.11
C TYR A 279 -28.29 4.04 -7.92
N LEU A 280 -28.76 3.89 -6.69
CA LEU A 280 -30.17 3.67 -6.42
C LEU A 280 -31.03 4.89 -6.81
N GLU A 281 -30.63 6.11 -6.43
CA GLU A 281 -31.30 7.34 -6.81
C GLU A 281 -31.28 7.58 -8.33
N LYS A 282 -30.14 7.28 -8.98
CA LYS A 282 -30.07 7.32 -10.46
C LYS A 282 -31.07 6.41 -11.12
N TYR A 283 -31.22 5.18 -10.61
CA TYR A 283 -32.17 4.22 -11.16
C TYR A 283 -33.64 4.63 -10.93
N GLN A 284 -33.96 5.12 -9.72
CA GLN A 284 -35.33 5.44 -9.31
C GLN A 284 -35.80 6.78 -9.85
N ASP A 285 -34.99 7.81 -9.71
CA ASP A 285 -35.44 9.21 -9.91
C ASP A 285 -34.66 9.90 -11.05
N GLY A 286 -33.59 9.31 -11.54
CA GLY A 286 -32.70 9.91 -12.54
C GLY A 286 -31.84 11.07 -12.02
N THR A 287 -32.08 11.52 -10.79
CA THR A 287 -31.43 12.67 -10.15
C THR A 287 -30.89 12.30 -8.78
N LEU A 288 -29.88 13.03 -8.32
CA LEU A 288 -29.33 12.90 -6.96
C LEU A 288 -30.10 13.87 -6.04
N SER A 289 -30.64 13.37 -4.95
CA SER A 289 -31.41 14.19 -4.01
C SER A 289 -30.55 15.19 -3.24
N SER A 290 -31.11 16.36 -2.91
CA SER A 290 -30.38 17.33 -2.08
C SER A 290 -30.02 16.78 -0.70
N THR A 291 -30.83 15.88 -0.16
CA THR A 291 -30.54 15.19 1.11
C THR A 291 -29.27 14.35 1.00
N SER A 292 -29.14 13.59 -0.08
CA SER A 292 -27.94 12.77 -0.32
C SER A 292 -26.69 13.63 -0.53
N LEU A 293 -26.81 14.74 -1.28
CA LEU A 293 -25.70 15.68 -1.45
C LEU A 293 -25.24 16.28 -0.12
N VAL A 294 -26.16 16.70 0.73
CA VAL A 294 -25.83 17.25 2.07
C VAL A 294 -25.15 16.20 2.94
N GLN A 295 -25.60 14.94 2.89
CA GLN A 295 -24.95 13.86 3.65
C GLN A 295 -23.55 13.56 3.14
N ILE A 296 -23.33 13.52 1.82
CA ILE A 296 -22.02 13.33 1.21
C ILE A 296 -21.08 14.49 1.59
N GLN A 297 -21.55 15.75 1.47
CA GLN A 297 -20.76 16.92 1.88
C GLN A 297 -20.42 16.89 3.37
N GLY A 298 -21.38 16.47 4.20
CA GLY A 298 -21.18 16.29 5.64
C GLY A 298 -20.10 15.25 5.94
N ALA A 299 -20.09 14.12 5.23
CA ALA A 299 -19.06 13.09 5.36
C ALA A 299 -17.66 13.61 4.99
N PHE A 300 -17.53 14.34 3.88
CA PHE A 300 -16.26 14.99 3.52
C PHE A 300 -15.81 16.04 4.56
N SER A 301 -16.75 16.74 5.17
CA SER A 301 -16.42 17.76 6.18
C SER A 301 -15.97 17.16 7.52
N GLN A 302 -16.40 15.94 7.83
CA GLN A 302 -16.04 15.22 9.06
C GLN A 302 -14.76 14.43 8.93
N GLU A 303 -14.43 13.98 7.71
CA GLU A 303 -13.26 13.17 7.44
C GLU A 303 -11.97 14.01 7.50
N GLN A 304 -10.87 13.39 7.91
CA GLN A 304 -9.56 14.02 7.85
C GLN A 304 -9.17 14.29 6.39
N SER A 305 -8.58 15.45 6.11
CA SER A 305 -8.25 15.87 4.74
C SER A 305 -7.37 14.89 3.97
N ASN A 306 -6.50 14.14 4.66
CA ASN A 306 -5.67 13.09 4.07
C ASN A 306 -6.44 11.79 3.74
N MET A 307 -7.69 11.66 4.19
CA MET A 307 -8.55 10.49 3.92
C MET A 307 -9.65 10.78 2.89
N HIS A 308 -9.83 12.05 2.48
CA HIS A 308 -10.85 12.43 1.50
C HIS A 308 -10.75 11.65 0.18
N PHE A 309 -9.53 11.31 -0.25
CA PHE A 309 -9.33 10.52 -1.45
C PHE A 309 -9.93 9.12 -1.34
N LEU A 310 -9.90 8.48 -0.15
CA LEU A 310 -10.52 7.17 0.08
C LEU A 310 -12.04 7.25 0.03
N LEU A 311 -12.61 8.33 0.56
CA LEU A 311 -14.06 8.58 0.47
C LEU A 311 -14.49 8.88 -0.97
N ALA A 312 -13.62 9.50 -1.78
CA ALA A 312 -13.90 9.79 -3.18
C ALA A 312 -13.70 8.57 -4.10
N LEU A 313 -12.94 7.55 -3.68
CA LEU A 313 -12.39 6.48 -4.52
C LEU A 313 -13.46 5.72 -5.34
N GLU A 314 -14.57 5.36 -4.75
CA GLU A 314 -15.69 4.69 -5.44
C GLU A 314 -16.83 5.66 -5.75
N LEU A 315 -16.98 6.71 -4.96
CA LEU A 315 -18.06 7.68 -5.10
C LEU A 315 -17.91 8.52 -6.38
N PHE A 316 -16.76 9.13 -6.62
CA PHE A 316 -16.59 10.02 -7.78
C PHE A 316 -16.71 9.28 -9.13
N PRO A 317 -16.08 8.12 -9.35
CA PRO A 317 -16.33 7.34 -10.55
C PRO A 317 -17.80 6.95 -10.71
N THR A 318 -18.49 6.57 -9.62
CA THR A 318 -19.91 6.24 -9.65
C THR A 318 -20.77 7.45 -10.05
N MET A 319 -20.53 8.61 -9.46
CA MET A 319 -21.24 9.84 -9.83
C MET A 319 -21.00 10.21 -11.29
N ALA A 320 -19.74 10.03 -11.78
CA ALA A 320 -19.39 10.25 -13.17
C ALA A 320 -20.14 9.29 -14.11
N LEU A 321 -20.22 8.00 -13.76
CA LEU A 321 -21.00 7.02 -14.49
C LEU A 321 -22.49 7.37 -14.53
N CYS A 322 -23.04 7.86 -13.43
CA CYS A 322 -24.44 8.26 -13.32
C CYS A 322 -24.75 9.62 -13.97
N GLY A 323 -23.77 10.36 -14.43
CA GLY A 323 -23.97 11.65 -15.12
C GLY A 323 -24.12 12.85 -14.18
N PHE A 324 -23.77 12.73 -12.90
CA PHE A 324 -23.83 13.81 -11.90
C PHE A 324 -22.57 14.69 -11.96
N ALA A 325 -22.38 15.33 -13.12
CA ALA A 325 -21.14 16.03 -13.44
C ALA A 325 -20.90 17.28 -12.59
N GLN A 326 -21.94 18.10 -12.38
CA GLN A 326 -21.81 19.33 -11.61
C GLN A 326 -21.54 19.02 -10.14
N GLU A 327 -22.25 18.04 -9.60
CA GLU A 327 -22.10 17.60 -8.21
C GLU A 327 -20.68 17.09 -7.91
N ILE A 328 -20.03 16.38 -8.86
CA ILE A 328 -18.62 16.00 -8.72
C ILE A 328 -17.73 17.23 -8.64
N LEU A 329 -17.94 18.21 -9.53
CA LEU A 329 -17.09 19.42 -9.56
C LEU A 329 -17.28 20.23 -8.27
N ASP A 330 -18.51 20.34 -7.78
CA ASP A 330 -18.79 21.03 -6.53
C ASP A 330 -18.11 20.33 -5.34
N LEU A 331 -18.19 18.99 -5.25
CA LEU A 331 -17.50 18.21 -4.22
C LEU A 331 -15.97 18.30 -4.34
N ALA A 332 -15.44 18.31 -5.56
CA ALA A 332 -14.01 18.44 -5.77
C ALA A 332 -13.42 19.78 -5.31
N GLN A 333 -14.22 20.86 -5.31
CA GLN A 333 -13.80 22.17 -4.79
C GLN A 333 -13.57 22.16 -3.28
N PHE A 334 -14.28 21.33 -2.50
CA PHE A 334 -14.00 21.12 -1.08
C PHE A 334 -12.68 20.41 -0.84
N ASN A 335 -12.09 19.76 -1.86
CA ASN A 335 -10.93 18.90 -1.78
C ASN A 335 -9.66 19.52 -2.41
N THR A 336 -9.50 20.84 -2.42
CA THR A 336 -8.32 21.54 -2.96
C THR A 336 -7.00 21.20 -2.26
N GLY A 337 -7.04 20.33 -1.25
CA GLY A 337 -5.90 19.90 -0.46
C GLY A 337 -5.60 18.41 -0.59
N PHE A 338 -5.75 17.77 -1.76
CA PHE A 338 -5.11 16.46 -1.97
C PHE A 338 -3.59 16.64 -1.85
N ASN A 339 -3.14 16.64 -0.58
CA ASN A 339 -1.72 16.69 -0.29
C ASN A 339 -1.11 15.33 -0.65
N THR A 340 -0.57 15.25 -1.87
CA THR A 340 0.06 14.06 -2.41
C THR A 340 1.31 13.64 -1.62
N GLU A 341 1.83 14.50 -0.73
CA GLU A 341 3.02 14.20 0.07
C GLU A 341 2.75 13.19 1.20
N VAL A 342 1.49 13.05 1.63
CA VAL A 342 1.10 12.11 2.70
C VAL A 342 0.54 10.79 2.15
N ILE A 343 0.34 10.73 0.84
CA ILE A 343 -0.35 9.61 0.22
C ILE A 343 0.63 8.47 -0.06
N HIS A 344 0.36 7.32 0.57
CA HIS A 344 1.04 6.04 0.36
C HIS A 344 1.24 5.69 -1.15
N TRP A 345 2.05 4.69 -1.41
CA TRP A 345 2.35 4.10 -2.72
C TRP A 345 1.14 3.88 -3.66
N SER A 346 -0.08 3.75 -3.15
CA SER A 346 -1.33 3.65 -3.96
C SER A 346 -1.82 4.99 -4.51
N ALA A 347 -1.27 6.10 -4.06
CA ALA A 347 -1.76 7.43 -4.38
C ALA A 347 -1.85 7.75 -5.88
N SER A 348 -0.90 7.26 -6.66
CA SER A 348 -0.93 7.49 -8.11
C SER A 348 -2.11 6.79 -8.78
N LEU A 349 -2.56 5.64 -8.24
CA LEU A 349 -3.71 4.90 -8.70
C LEU A 349 -5.01 5.65 -8.39
N ASP A 350 -5.14 6.06 -7.15
CA ASP A 350 -6.35 6.70 -6.63
C ASP A 350 -6.55 8.08 -7.27
N LEU A 351 -5.46 8.81 -7.49
CA LEU A 351 -5.47 10.07 -8.23
C LEU A 351 -5.92 9.91 -9.68
N ASP A 352 -5.49 8.86 -10.38
CA ASP A 352 -5.93 8.65 -11.76
C ASP A 352 -7.41 8.26 -11.84
N LEU A 353 -7.97 7.50 -10.88
CA LEU A 353 -9.40 7.25 -10.81
C LEU A 353 -10.20 8.55 -10.63
N MET A 354 -9.73 9.44 -9.78
CA MET A 354 -10.35 10.75 -9.60
C MET A 354 -10.23 11.63 -10.84
N ARG A 355 -9.05 11.69 -11.47
CA ARG A 355 -8.85 12.41 -12.73
C ARG A 355 -9.81 11.90 -13.81
N LEU A 356 -9.97 10.59 -13.92
CA LEU A 356 -10.90 9.97 -14.87
C LEU A 356 -12.37 10.31 -14.56
N ALA A 357 -12.75 10.39 -13.29
CA ALA A 357 -14.08 10.85 -12.89
C ALA A 357 -14.31 12.33 -13.27
N LEU A 358 -13.32 13.20 -12.98
CA LEU A 358 -13.36 14.62 -13.37
C LEU A 358 -13.34 14.81 -14.90
N MET A 359 -12.54 14.02 -15.63
CA MET A 359 -12.56 14.03 -17.11
C MET A 359 -13.97 13.71 -17.63
N ASN A 360 -14.63 12.68 -17.07
CA ASN A 360 -16.02 12.36 -17.44
C ASN A 360 -17.00 13.47 -17.11
N ALA A 361 -16.83 14.16 -15.97
CA ALA A 361 -17.67 15.30 -15.59
C ALA A 361 -17.47 16.47 -16.56
N HIS A 362 -16.23 16.85 -16.85
CA HIS A 362 -15.91 17.92 -17.82
C HIS A 362 -16.38 17.58 -19.24
N ALA A 363 -16.28 16.31 -19.64
CA ALA A 363 -16.81 15.84 -20.93
C ALA A 363 -18.31 16.05 -21.04
N LEU A 364 -19.09 15.71 -20.00
CA LEU A 364 -20.55 15.91 -19.96
C LEU A 364 -20.96 17.39 -19.97
N LEU A 365 -20.15 18.27 -19.37
CA LEU A 365 -20.39 19.71 -19.32
C LEU A 365 -19.83 20.48 -20.52
N GLY A 366 -19.19 19.78 -21.48
CA GLY A 366 -18.60 20.40 -22.68
C GLY A 366 -17.35 21.24 -22.39
N ASN A 367 -16.71 21.06 -21.23
CA ASN A 367 -15.48 21.78 -20.87
C ASN A 367 -14.25 21.04 -21.39
N TYR A 368 -13.99 21.19 -22.68
CA TYR A 368 -12.91 20.49 -23.39
C TYR A 368 -11.51 20.91 -22.95
N GLN A 369 -11.34 22.14 -22.47
CA GLN A 369 -10.04 22.61 -21.99
C GLN A 369 -9.63 21.84 -20.72
N ALA A 370 -10.49 21.85 -19.69
CA ALA A 370 -10.22 21.16 -18.45
C ALA A 370 -10.10 19.63 -18.66
N PHE A 371 -10.88 19.07 -19.58
CA PHE A 371 -10.71 17.67 -20.01
C PHE A 371 -9.28 17.43 -20.52
N SER A 372 -8.77 18.24 -21.43
CA SER A 372 -7.45 18.06 -22.03
C SER A 372 -6.32 18.24 -21.01
N GLU A 373 -6.47 19.15 -20.07
CA GLU A 373 -5.51 19.36 -18.98
C GLU A 373 -5.42 18.13 -18.06
N LEU A 374 -6.56 17.51 -17.73
CA LEU A 374 -6.60 16.28 -16.95
C LEU A 374 -6.07 15.08 -17.73
N GLU A 375 -6.38 14.99 -19.03
CA GLU A 375 -5.92 13.91 -19.89
C GLU A 375 -4.38 13.82 -19.92
N GLN A 376 -3.68 14.97 -19.94
CA GLN A 376 -2.22 15.03 -19.91
C GLN A 376 -1.61 14.56 -18.58
N GLN A 377 -2.39 14.58 -17.50
CA GLN A 377 -1.95 14.17 -16.18
C GLN A 377 -2.17 12.66 -15.90
N VAL A 378 -3.00 12.01 -16.70
CA VAL A 378 -3.29 10.57 -16.55
C VAL A 378 -2.16 9.74 -17.16
N SER A 379 -1.71 8.72 -16.44
CA SER A 379 -0.58 7.88 -16.83
C SER A 379 -0.97 6.39 -16.97
N PRO A 380 -1.56 5.96 -18.10
CA PRO A 380 -2.07 4.58 -18.27
C PRO A 380 -1.03 3.48 -18.06
N SER A 381 0.25 3.77 -18.31
CA SER A 381 1.36 2.83 -18.11
C SER A 381 1.62 2.50 -16.63
N LYS A 382 1.09 3.31 -15.71
CA LYS A 382 1.27 3.13 -14.26
C LYS A 382 0.07 2.46 -13.59
N TRP A 383 -0.98 2.14 -14.33
CA TRP A 383 -2.19 1.55 -13.76
C TRP A 383 -1.96 0.12 -13.29
N TYR A 384 -2.44 -0.17 -12.08
CA TYR A 384 -2.37 -1.51 -11.51
C TYR A 384 -3.34 -2.46 -12.21
N ALA A 385 -2.91 -3.68 -12.38
CA ALA A 385 -3.67 -4.72 -13.08
C ALA A 385 -5.11 -4.89 -12.55
N SER A 386 -5.34 -4.69 -11.23
CA SER A 386 -6.65 -4.80 -10.59
C SER A 386 -7.68 -3.74 -11.00
N TYR A 387 -7.21 -2.56 -11.36
CA TYR A 387 -8.07 -1.44 -11.77
C TYR A 387 -7.91 -1.08 -13.25
N LYS A 388 -6.87 -1.59 -13.91
CA LYS A 388 -6.48 -1.16 -15.25
C LYS A 388 -7.64 -1.17 -16.24
N ARG A 389 -8.32 -2.30 -16.38
CA ARG A 389 -9.44 -2.43 -17.35
C ARG A 389 -10.60 -1.49 -17.00
N TYR A 390 -10.86 -1.26 -15.73
CA TYR A 390 -11.88 -0.32 -15.29
C TYR A 390 -11.47 1.13 -15.59
N GLN A 391 -10.23 1.51 -15.32
CA GLN A 391 -9.71 2.84 -15.67
C GLN A 391 -9.71 3.08 -17.18
N GLU A 392 -9.34 2.07 -17.97
CA GLU A 392 -9.43 2.10 -19.43
C GLU A 392 -10.86 2.31 -19.92
N ALA A 393 -11.84 1.67 -19.28
CA ALA A 393 -13.24 1.86 -19.59
C ALA A 393 -13.74 3.26 -19.28
N LEU A 394 -13.38 3.81 -18.11
CA LEU A 394 -13.70 5.20 -17.73
C LEU A 394 -13.05 6.22 -18.66
N TYR A 395 -11.80 5.96 -19.08
CA TYR A 395 -11.10 6.82 -20.04
C TYR A 395 -11.84 6.84 -21.39
N SER A 396 -12.16 5.67 -21.95
CA SER A 396 -12.86 5.57 -23.23
C SER A 396 -14.32 6.07 -23.16
N LEU A 397 -14.98 5.97 -21.99
CA LEU A 397 -16.27 6.61 -21.79
C LEU A 397 -16.15 8.15 -21.89
N ALA A 398 -15.13 8.73 -21.28
CA ALA A 398 -14.86 10.16 -21.36
C ALA A 398 -14.56 10.61 -22.80
N GLU A 399 -13.76 9.84 -23.55
CA GLU A 399 -13.51 10.09 -24.98
C GLU A 399 -14.80 10.05 -25.82
N ARG A 400 -15.67 9.08 -25.58
CA ARG A 400 -16.96 8.98 -26.26
C ARG A 400 -17.85 10.19 -25.98
N ARG A 401 -17.89 10.66 -24.72
CA ARG A 401 -18.69 11.81 -24.28
C ARG A 401 -18.27 13.11 -24.94
N ILE A 402 -16.99 13.26 -25.30
CA ILE A 402 -16.51 14.42 -26.07
C ILE A 402 -16.62 14.21 -27.61
N GLY A 403 -17.22 13.10 -28.06
CA GLY A 403 -17.45 12.81 -29.46
C GLY A 403 -16.27 12.27 -30.26
N ARG A 404 -15.23 11.69 -29.59
CA ARG A 404 -14.15 11.00 -30.31
C ARG A 404 -14.69 9.75 -31.02
N SER A 405 -14.39 9.64 -32.31
CA SER A 405 -14.81 8.48 -33.12
C SER A 405 -13.97 7.23 -32.86
N GLU A 406 -12.70 7.41 -32.52
CA GLU A 406 -11.78 6.33 -32.18
C GLU A 406 -11.49 6.40 -30.67
N LEU A 407 -11.83 5.31 -29.97
CA LEU A 407 -11.61 5.20 -28.54
C LEU A 407 -10.30 4.46 -28.27
N ARG A 408 -9.50 5.00 -27.37
CA ARG A 408 -8.18 4.45 -27.05
C ARG A 408 -8.25 3.04 -26.45
N PHE A 409 -9.30 2.75 -25.67
CA PHE A 409 -9.50 1.47 -24.97
C PHE A 409 -10.92 0.93 -25.22
N ALA A 410 -11.34 0.85 -26.46
CA ALA A 410 -12.68 0.41 -26.85
C ALA A 410 -13.05 -0.96 -26.30
N ASP A 411 -12.10 -1.92 -26.31
CA ASP A 411 -12.32 -3.28 -25.79
C ASP A 411 -12.60 -3.28 -24.29
N SER A 412 -11.92 -2.45 -23.53
CA SER A 412 -12.15 -2.32 -22.08
C SER A 412 -13.51 -1.70 -21.78
N LEU A 413 -13.98 -0.75 -22.60
CA LEU A 413 -15.34 -0.21 -22.45
C LEU A 413 -16.39 -1.26 -22.83
N ALA A 414 -16.17 -2.04 -23.88
CA ALA A 414 -17.08 -3.11 -24.31
C ALA A 414 -17.17 -4.26 -23.28
N TYR A 415 -16.12 -4.47 -22.50
CA TYR A 415 -16.10 -5.47 -21.42
C TYR A 415 -17.11 -5.18 -20.29
N TYR A 416 -17.51 -3.91 -20.11
CA TYR A 416 -18.51 -3.48 -19.14
C TYR A 416 -19.77 -2.94 -19.85
N PRO A 417 -20.70 -3.79 -20.27
CA PRO A 417 -21.85 -3.36 -21.07
C PRO A 417 -22.73 -2.34 -20.35
N GLY A 418 -22.83 -2.41 -19.03
CA GLY A 418 -23.52 -1.41 -18.22
C GLY A 418 -22.84 -0.04 -18.23
N ILE A 419 -21.50 0.01 -18.16
CA ILE A 419 -20.75 1.27 -18.28
C ILE A 419 -20.92 1.84 -19.69
N ALA A 420 -20.82 0.99 -20.72
CA ALA A 420 -20.99 1.38 -22.10
C ALA A 420 -22.40 1.93 -22.41
N ALA A 421 -23.42 1.55 -21.63
CA ALA A 421 -24.79 2.01 -21.78
C ALA A 421 -25.07 3.35 -21.05
N LEU A 422 -24.15 3.84 -20.19
CA LEU A 422 -24.29 5.10 -19.44
C LEU A 422 -23.73 6.32 -20.21
N THR A 423 -23.92 6.36 -21.50
CA THR A 423 -23.48 7.47 -22.39
C THR A 423 -24.44 8.62 -22.42
#